data_c76bd64dbada98263c82d802a4014b99
#
_entry.id   c76bd64dbada98263c82d802a4014b99
#
_cell.length_a   1.000
_cell.length_b   1.000
_cell.length_c   1.000
_cell.angle_alpha   90.00
_cell.angle_beta   90.00
_cell.angle_gamma   90.00
#
_symmetry.space_group_name_H-M   'P 1'
#
loop_
_entity.id
_entity.type
_entity.pdbx_description
1 polymer ?
#
loop_
_entity_poly.entity_id
_entity_poly.type
_entity_poly.pdbx_seq_one_letter_code
_entity_poly.pdbx_strand_id
1 'polypeptide(L)'
;MISSTVAAPSHGTRNYVIVTLAYWGFTLTDGALRMLVLLHFFRLGYSPFTLAFLFLLYEAAGIAANLVGGWLATRFGIARMLAVGLSTQIAGFLMLSAVSPGWGATLSVAWVVVAQGVCGVAKDLTKTASKSAIKLTAGDASGRLFKWVAFFTGSKNAMKGGGFFLGG
;
A
#
# COMPACT_ATOMS: atom_id res chain seq x y z
N MET A 1 -10.44 -40.38 28.21
CA MET A 1 -9.99 -40.11 26.83
C MET A 1 -11.04 -39.24 26.16
N ILE A 2 -10.89 -37.95 26.20
CA ILE A 2 -11.75 -37.03 25.45
C ILE A 2 -10.84 -36.42 24.41
N SER A 3 -10.95 -36.94 23.19
CA SER A 3 -10.25 -36.41 21.98
C SER A 3 -10.93 -35.09 21.63
N SER A 4 -10.40 -33.98 22.10
CA SER A 4 -10.78 -32.67 21.61
C SER A 4 -10.14 -32.47 20.23
N THR A 5 -10.86 -32.85 19.20
CA THR A 5 -10.57 -32.45 17.82
C THR A 5 -10.75 -30.94 17.75
N VAL A 6 -9.69 -30.19 18.00
CA VAL A 6 -9.64 -28.77 17.72
C VAL A 6 -9.70 -28.63 16.20
N ALA A 7 -10.90 -28.36 15.70
CA ALA A 7 -11.09 -28.02 14.30
C ALA A 7 -10.17 -26.83 13.95
N ALA A 8 -9.20 -27.09 13.08
CA ALA A 8 -8.26 -26.08 12.63
C ALA A 8 -9.01 -24.91 11.97
N PRO A 9 -8.60 -23.67 12.18
CA PRO A 9 -9.28 -22.49 11.69
C PRO A 9 -9.12 -22.36 10.18
N SER A 10 -10.01 -22.99 9.41
CA SER A 10 -10.09 -22.80 7.96
C SER A 10 -10.25 -21.31 7.56
N HIS A 11 -10.89 -20.55 8.42
CA HIS A 11 -11.09 -19.11 8.25
C HIS A 11 -9.81 -18.29 8.45
N GLY A 12 -8.91 -18.67 9.34
CA GLY A 12 -7.67 -17.94 9.60
C GLY A 12 -6.73 -17.93 8.40
N THR A 13 -6.45 -19.09 7.82
CA THR A 13 -5.58 -19.21 6.66
C THR A 13 -6.17 -18.50 5.44
N ARG A 14 -7.47 -18.65 5.19
CA ARG A 14 -8.16 -17.96 4.10
C ARG A 14 -8.03 -16.44 4.22
N ASN A 15 -8.29 -15.89 5.39
CA ASN A 15 -8.18 -14.45 5.64
C ASN A 15 -6.73 -13.96 5.47
N TYR A 16 -5.74 -14.73 5.93
CA TYR A 16 -4.33 -14.43 5.71
C TYR A 16 -3.99 -14.35 4.21
N VAL A 17 -4.42 -15.34 3.43
CA VAL A 17 -4.17 -15.37 1.98
C VAL A 17 -4.82 -14.18 1.29
N ILE A 18 -6.10 -13.89 1.58
CA ILE A 18 -6.82 -12.75 0.98
C ILE A 18 -6.11 -11.42 1.29
N VAL A 19 -5.75 -11.18 2.55
CA VAL A 19 -5.05 -9.95 2.96
C VAL A 19 -3.68 -9.85 2.30
N THR A 20 -2.95 -10.96 2.20
CA THR A 20 -1.63 -11.00 1.58
C THR A 20 -1.72 -10.71 0.08
N LEU A 21 -2.66 -11.34 -0.64
CA LEU A 21 -2.88 -11.09 -2.06
C LEU A 21 -3.31 -9.66 -2.34
N ALA A 22 -4.24 -9.11 -1.55
CA ALA A 22 -4.66 -7.72 -1.66
C ALA A 22 -3.48 -6.76 -1.48
N TYR A 23 -2.63 -7.03 -0.50
CA TYR A 23 -1.45 -6.21 -0.24
C TYR A 23 -0.35 -6.39 -1.30
N TRP A 24 -0.20 -7.57 -1.88
CA TRP A 24 0.71 -7.80 -3.01
C TRP A 24 0.28 -7.00 -4.24
N GLY A 25 -1.01 -7.09 -4.61
CA GLY A 25 -1.57 -6.29 -5.70
C GLY A 25 -1.36 -4.79 -5.47
N PHE A 26 -1.64 -4.32 -4.25
CA PHE A 26 -1.37 -2.95 -3.85
C PHE A 26 0.10 -2.58 -4.04
N THR A 27 1.03 -3.38 -3.51
CA THR A 27 2.47 -3.07 -3.53
C THR A 27 3.05 -3.11 -4.95
N LEU A 28 2.57 -4.04 -5.77
CA LEU A 28 2.95 -4.16 -7.18
C LEU A 28 2.55 -2.89 -7.97
N THR A 29 1.29 -2.50 -7.86
CA THR A 29 0.75 -1.32 -8.55
C THR A 29 1.33 -0.01 -8.04
N ASP A 30 1.56 0.11 -6.73
CA ASP A 30 2.25 1.27 -6.15
C ASP A 30 3.69 1.41 -6.65
N GLY A 31 4.41 0.28 -6.73
CA GLY A 31 5.78 0.26 -7.29
C GLY A 31 5.82 0.65 -8.74
N ALA A 32 4.94 0.09 -9.57
CA ALA A 32 4.85 0.40 -11.00
C ALA A 32 4.52 1.88 -11.22
N LEU A 33 3.54 2.41 -10.49
CA LEU A 33 3.15 3.81 -10.59
C LEU A 33 4.28 4.77 -10.24
N ARG A 34 5.01 4.50 -9.15
CA ARG A 34 6.15 5.34 -8.75
C ARG A 34 7.20 5.41 -9.84
N MET A 35 7.49 4.28 -10.48
CA MET A 35 8.46 4.23 -11.57
C MET A 35 7.96 4.97 -12.81
N LEU A 36 6.69 4.78 -13.20
CA LEU A 36 6.07 5.52 -14.31
C LEU A 36 6.11 7.04 -14.09
N VAL A 37 5.73 7.52 -12.89
CA VAL A 37 5.79 8.96 -12.57
C VAL A 37 7.23 9.47 -12.63
N LEU A 38 8.18 8.74 -12.04
CA LEU A 38 9.58 9.11 -12.04
C LEU A 38 10.12 9.24 -13.48
N LEU A 39 9.90 8.22 -14.31
CA LEU A 39 10.38 8.20 -15.69
C LEU A 39 9.70 9.25 -16.56
N HIS A 40 8.41 9.48 -16.38
CA HIS A 40 7.67 10.50 -17.11
C HIS A 40 8.27 11.89 -16.86
N PHE A 41 8.44 12.29 -15.62
CA PHE A 41 9.02 13.60 -15.31
C PHE A 41 10.51 13.69 -15.61
N PHE A 42 11.26 12.59 -15.50
CA PHE A 42 12.64 12.55 -15.94
C PHE A 42 12.77 12.80 -17.45
N ARG A 43 11.91 12.20 -18.27
CA ARG A 43 11.84 12.43 -19.72
C ARG A 43 11.45 13.87 -20.08
N LEU A 44 10.70 14.55 -19.23
CA LEU A 44 10.37 15.97 -19.37
C LEU A 44 11.52 16.90 -18.97
N GLY A 45 12.70 16.37 -18.60
CA GLY A 45 13.88 17.13 -18.26
C GLY A 45 13.96 17.62 -16.81
N TYR A 46 13.11 17.11 -15.91
CA TYR A 46 13.19 17.47 -14.50
C TYR A 46 14.44 16.86 -13.85
N SER A 47 15.12 17.66 -13.03
CA SER A 47 16.31 17.20 -12.31
C SER A 47 15.98 16.10 -11.29
N PRO A 48 16.92 15.19 -10.99
CA PRO A 48 16.72 14.18 -9.94
C PRO A 48 16.32 14.77 -8.57
N PHE A 49 16.82 15.97 -8.27
CA PHE A 49 16.47 16.69 -7.05
C PHE A 49 15.00 17.12 -7.04
N THR A 50 14.49 17.67 -8.14
CA THR A 50 13.06 18.02 -8.29
C THR A 50 12.19 16.77 -8.20
N LEU A 51 12.62 15.65 -8.79
CA LEU A 51 11.91 14.38 -8.71
C LEU A 51 11.79 13.87 -7.26
N ALA A 52 12.83 14.06 -6.44
CA ALA A 52 12.76 13.71 -5.03
C ALA A 52 11.66 14.51 -4.30
N PHE A 53 11.49 15.79 -4.62
CA PHE A 53 10.42 16.61 -4.04
C PHE A 53 9.01 16.18 -4.47
N LEU A 54 8.82 15.64 -5.67
CA LEU A 54 7.54 15.12 -6.11
C LEU A 54 7.03 13.98 -5.19
N PHE A 55 7.96 13.22 -4.61
CA PHE A 55 7.63 12.14 -3.68
C PHE A 55 7.61 12.56 -2.20
N LEU A 56 8.02 13.78 -1.88
CA LEU A 56 8.07 14.26 -0.50
C LEU A 56 6.65 14.29 0.12
N LEU A 57 5.66 14.81 -0.60
CA LEU A 57 4.28 14.83 -0.14
C LEU A 57 3.70 13.43 0.00
N TYR A 58 4.05 12.51 -0.89
CA TYR A 58 3.69 11.10 -0.79
C TYR A 58 4.16 10.50 0.55
N GLU A 59 5.41 10.68 0.91
CA GLU A 59 5.94 10.13 2.17
C GLU A 59 5.40 10.89 3.39
N ALA A 60 5.30 12.22 3.34
CA ALA A 60 4.75 13.03 4.43
C ALA A 60 3.27 12.69 4.71
N ALA A 61 2.45 12.59 3.67
CA ALA A 61 1.05 12.18 3.78
C ALA A 61 0.92 10.76 4.34
N GLY A 62 1.82 9.85 3.92
CA GLY A 62 1.89 8.49 4.45
C GLY A 62 2.24 8.47 5.95
N ILE A 63 3.21 9.26 6.39
CA ILE A 63 3.57 9.38 7.81
C ILE A 63 2.37 9.87 8.62
N ALA A 64 1.70 10.94 8.18
CA ALA A 64 0.51 11.46 8.84
C ALA A 64 -0.61 10.42 8.90
N ALA A 65 -0.87 9.70 7.80
CA ALA A 65 -1.85 8.62 7.74
C ALA A 65 -1.49 7.46 8.68
N ASN A 66 -0.21 7.14 8.82
CA ASN A 66 0.25 6.08 9.72
C ASN A 66 0.05 6.43 11.21
N LEU A 67 0.29 7.69 11.57
CA LEU A 67 0.05 8.18 12.94
C LEU A 67 -1.42 8.10 13.33
N VAL A 68 -2.32 8.47 12.41
CA VAL A 68 -3.77 8.42 12.64
C VAL A 68 -4.33 7.01 12.41
N GLY A 69 -3.69 6.21 11.57
CA GLY A 69 -4.14 4.90 11.12
C GLY A 69 -4.32 3.89 12.26
N GLY A 70 -3.46 3.93 13.28
CA GLY A 70 -3.60 3.09 14.47
C GLY A 70 -4.90 3.38 15.21
N TRP A 71 -5.21 4.66 15.43
CA TRP A 71 -6.45 5.10 16.07
C TRP A 71 -7.69 4.77 15.21
N LEU A 72 -7.61 5.00 13.89
CA LEU A 72 -8.71 4.64 12.99
C LEU A 72 -8.99 3.12 12.99
N ALA A 73 -7.94 2.29 13.07
CA ALA A 73 -8.08 0.84 13.10
C ALA A 73 -8.89 0.35 14.31
N THR A 74 -8.68 0.98 15.48
CA THR A 74 -9.42 0.65 16.69
C THR A 74 -10.88 1.09 16.61
N ARG A 75 -11.16 2.20 15.92
CA ARG A 75 -12.51 2.79 15.83
C ARG A 75 -13.37 2.19 14.73
N PHE A 76 -12.81 1.96 13.56
CA PHE A 76 -13.56 1.53 12.36
C PHE A 76 -13.36 0.05 11.99
N GLY A 77 -12.40 -0.59 12.60
CA GLY A 77 -12.05 -1.97 12.33
C GLY A 77 -11.14 -2.14 11.10
N ILE A 78 -10.36 -3.20 11.13
CA ILE A 78 -9.27 -3.45 10.17
C ILE A 78 -9.78 -3.67 8.74
N ALA A 79 -10.91 -4.40 8.58
CA ALA A 79 -11.46 -4.68 7.25
C ALA A 79 -11.90 -3.41 6.52
N ARG A 80 -12.54 -2.49 7.25
CA ARG A 80 -12.93 -1.19 6.68
C ARG A 80 -11.72 -0.34 6.32
N MET A 81 -10.70 -0.33 7.18
CA MET A 81 -9.45 0.38 6.87
C MET A 81 -8.75 -0.15 5.63
N LEU A 82 -8.72 -1.49 5.47
CA LEU A 82 -8.14 -2.10 4.27
C LEU A 82 -8.93 -1.70 3.02
N ALA A 83 -10.26 -1.75 3.07
CA ALA A 83 -11.13 -1.33 1.98
C ALA A 83 -10.92 0.16 1.64
N VAL A 84 -10.89 1.04 2.64
CA VAL A 84 -10.62 2.49 2.44
C VAL A 84 -9.25 2.71 1.83
N GLY A 85 -8.20 2.04 2.33
CA GLY A 85 -6.86 2.15 1.76
C GLY A 85 -6.79 1.74 0.29
N LEU A 86 -7.40 0.62 -0.07
CA LEU A 86 -7.45 0.14 -1.46
C LEU A 86 -8.28 1.09 -2.35
N SER A 87 -9.45 1.56 -1.89
CA SER A 87 -10.26 2.54 -2.62
C SER A 87 -9.54 3.87 -2.82
N THR A 88 -8.81 4.34 -1.81
CA THR A 88 -7.99 5.55 -1.89
C THR A 88 -6.86 5.39 -2.92
N GLN A 89 -6.28 4.19 -3.04
CA GLN A 89 -5.29 3.90 -4.08
C GLN A 89 -5.90 3.99 -5.48
N ILE A 90 -7.08 3.43 -5.68
CA ILE A 90 -7.80 3.53 -6.97
C ILE A 90 -8.09 5.01 -7.29
N ALA A 91 -8.56 5.79 -6.32
CA ALA A 91 -8.80 7.22 -6.50
C ALA A 91 -7.51 7.96 -6.90
N GLY A 92 -6.38 7.67 -6.25
CA GLY A 92 -5.06 8.23 -6.61
C GLY A 92 -4.66 7.88 -8.05
N PHE A 93 -4.92 6.66 -8.50
CA PHE A 93 -4.64 6.24 -9.88
C PHE A 93 -5.54 6.96 -10.89
N LEU A 94 -6.82 7.12 -10.58
CA LEU A 94 -7.75 7.88 -11.42
C LEU A 94 -7.33 9.35 -11.51
N MET A 95 -6.88 9.96 -10.41
CA MET A 95 -6.32 11.31 -10.43
C MET A 95 -5.10 11.40 -11.35
N LEU A 96 -4.19 10.44 -11.31
CA LEU A 96 -3.00 10.43 -12.17
C LEU A 96 -3.36 10.20 -13.64
N SER A 97 -4.35 9.37 -13.93
CA SER A 97 -4.83 9.15 -15.30
C SER A 97 -5.53 10.37 -15.91
N ALA A 98 -6.00 11.29 -15.07
CA ALA A 98 -6.68 12.52 -15.51
C ALA A 98 -5.72 13.63 -15.94
N VAL A 99 -4.39 13.43 -15.80
CA VAL A 99 -3.40 14.41 -16.29
C VAL A 99 -3.50 14.52 -17.80
N SER A 100 -3.75 15.74 -18.29
CA SER A 100 -3.88 16.01 -19.71
C SER A 100 -2.62 16.68 -20.30
N PRO A 101 -2.17 16.28 -21.49
CA PRO A 101 -1.05 16.95 -22.18
C PRO A 101 -1.26 18.45 -22.43
N GLY A 102 -2.53 18.91 -22.45
CA GLY A 102 -2.86 20.33 -22.62
C GLY A 102 -2.68 21.18 -21.35
N TRP A 103 -2.36 20.58 -20.23
CA TRP A 103 -2.15 21.34 -18.99
C TRP A 103 -0.75 22.00 -18.99
N GLY A 104 -0.67 23.21 -18.42
CA GLY A 104 0.62 23.85 -18.18
C GLY A 104 1.47 23.04 -17.19
N ALA A 105 2.78 23.15 -17.30
CA ALA A 105 3.73 22.37 -16.47
C ALA A 105 3.47 22.51 -14.96
N THR A 106 3.19 23.72 -14.49
CA THR A 106 2.91 23.99 -13.06
C THR A 106 1.67 23.24 -12.57
N LEU A 107 0.57 23.26 -13.36
CA LEU A 107 -0.67 22.58 -13.00
C LEU A 107 -0.46 21.06 -12.99
N SER A 108 0.20 20.52 -13.99
CA SER A 108 0.51 19.09 -14.09
C SER A 108 1.33 18.61 -12.89
N VAL A 109 2.40 19.34 -12.53
CA VAL A 109 3.24 19.03 -11.37
C VAL A 109 2.42 19.09 -10.07
N ALA A 110 1.68 20.19 -9.85
CA ALA A 110 0.87 20.33 -8.65
C ALA A 110 -0.17 19.21 -8.50
N TRP A 111 -0.84 18.85 -9.59
CA TRP A 111 -1.82 17.76 -9.60
C TRP A 111 -1.19 16.40 -9.27
N VAL A 112 -0.04 16.08 -9.89
CA VAL A 112 0.68 14.84 -9.62
C VAL A 112 1.17 14.77 -8.19
N VAL A 113 1.67 15.88 -7.62
CA VAL A 113 2.09 15.94 -6.21
C VAL A 113 0.91 15.66 -5.27
N VAL A 114 -0.27 16.22 -5.53
CA VAL A 114 -1.48 15.95 -4.75
C VAL A 114 -1.92 14.50 -4.89
N ALA A 115 -1.97 13.98 -6.11
CA ALA A 115 -2.32 12.58 -6.37
C ALA A 115 -1.34 11.61 -5.70
N GLN A 116 -0.05 11.91 -5.71
CA GLN A 116 0.97 11.16 -4.97
C GLN A 116 0.73 11.22 -3.45
N GLY A 117 0.32 12.37 -2.91
CA GLY A 117 -0.09 12.48 -1.50
C GLY A 117 -1.24 11.53 -1.16
N VAL A 118 -2.27 11.46 -2.00
CA VAL A 118 -3.39 10.52 -1.85
C VAL A 118 -2.90 9.07 -1.88
N CYS A 119 -2.00 8.71 -2.80
CA CYS A 119 -1.38 7.38 -2.85
C CYS A 119 -0.53 7.09 -1.58
N GLY A 120 0.14 8.09 -1.03
CA GLY A 120 0.89 7.98 0.23
C GLY A 120 -0.01 7.62 1.41
N VAL A 121 -1.16 8.28 1.55
CA VAL A 121 -2.19 7.93 2.53
C VAL A 121 -2.67 6.50 2.33
N ALA A 122 -3.04 6.13 1.11
CA ALA A 122 -3.49 4.78 0.75
C ALA A 122 -2.47 3.72 1.16
N LYS A 123 -1.18 3.96 0.87
CA LYS A 123 -0.07 3.06 1.21
C LYS A 123 -0.01 2.75 2.70
N ASP A 124 -0.01 3.78 3.54
CA ASP A 124 0.20 3.57 4.96
C ASP A 124 -1.06 3.06 5.68
N LEU A 125 -2.26 3.44 5.24
CA LEU A 125 -3.50 2.81 5.71
C LEU A 125 -3.54 1.32 5.37
N THR A 126 -3.28 0.95 4.13
CA THR A 126 -3.29 -0.46 3.67
C THR A 126 -2.22 -1.28 4.38
N LYS A 127 -1.01 -0.74 4.54
CA LYS A 127 0.11 -1.36 5.26
C LYS A 127 -0.23 -1.63 6.72
N THR A 128 -0.80 -0.63 7.42
CA THR A 128 -1.17 -0.75 8.84
C THR A 128 -2.31 -1.74 9.02
N ALA A 129 -3.36 -1.65 8.20
CA ALA A 129 -4.48 -2.58 8.22
C ALA A 129 -4.05 -4.02 7.94
N SER A 130 -3.22 -4.26 6.91
CA SER A 130 -2.75 -5.60 6.55
C SER A 130 -1.90 -6.23 7.65
N LYS A 131 -0.98 -5.48 8.26
CA LYS A 131 -0.16 -5.97 9.38
C LYS A 131 -1.00 -6.32 10.60
N SER A 132 -1.99 -5.49 10.91
CA SER A 132 -2.92 -5.74 12.03
C SER A 132 -3.81 -6.95 11.76
N ALA A 133 -4.30 -7.11 10.54
CA ALA A 133 -5.08 -8.28 10.13
C ALA A 133 -4.29 -9.58 10.30
N ILE A 134 -3.03 -9.61 9.88
CA ILE A 134 -2.17 -10.78 10.00
C ILE A 134 -1.94 -11.15 11.47
N LYS A 135 -1.68 -10.16 12.33
CA LYS A 135 -1.50 -10.39 13.77
C LYS A 135 -2.74 -11.04 14.40
N LEU A 136 -3.93 -10.52 14.12
CA LEU A 136 -5.18 -11.06 14.63
C LEU A 136 -5.48 -12.48 14.08
N THR A 137 -5.16 -12.72 12.82
CA THR A 137 -5.44 -13.99 12.15
C THR A 137 -4.49 -15.10 12.58
N ALA A 138 -3.23 -14.78 12.93
CA ALA A 138 -2.25 -15.76 13.38
C ALA A 138 -2.56 -16.32 14.77
N GLY A 139 -3.26 -15.56 15.63
CA GLY A 139 -3.55 -15.94 17.03
C GLY A 139 -2.28 -16.09 17.87
N ASP A 140 -2.41 -16.69 19.06
CA ASP A 140 -1.32 -16.80 20.06
C ASP A 140 -0.26 -17.88 19.75
N ALA A 141 -0.35 -18.59 18.64
CA ALA A 141 0.67 -19.54 18.23
C ALA A 141 1.94 -18.81 17.76
N SER A 142 2.86 -18.52 18.67
CA SER A 142 4.06 -17.71 18.46
C SER A 142 4.88 -18.08 17.19
N GLY A 143 5.03 -19.36 16.91
CA GLY A 143 5.76 -19.82 15.72
C GLY A 143 5.05 -19.55 14.40
N ARG A 144 3.73 -19.57 14.38
CA ARG A 144 2.91 -19.28 13.20
C ARG A 144 2.91 -17.79 12.87
N LEU A 145 2.76 -16.94 13.88
CA LEU A 145 2.84 -15.49 13.72
C LEU A 145 4.16 -15.06 13.10
N PHE A 146 5.27 -15.57 13.63
CA PHE A 146 6.59 -15.24 13.10
C PHE A 146 6.73 -15.64 11.63
N LYS A 147 6.38 -16.87 11.27
CA LYS A 147 6.43 -17.35 9.87
C LYS A 147 5.56 -16.51 8.94
N TRP A 148 4.35 -16.18 9.34
CA TRP A 148 3.43 -15.39 8.52
C TRP A 148 3.89 -13.96 8.33
N VAL A 149 4.39 -13.31 9.38
CA VAL A 149 4.93 -11.95 9.29
C VAL A 149 6.23 -11.92 8.47
N ALA A 150 7.11 -12.91 8.63
CA ALA A 150 8.35 -13.00 7.85
C ALA A 150 8.05 -13.21 6.35
N PHE A 151 7.17 -14.13 6.01
CA PHE A 151 6.74 -14.36 4.63
C PHE A 151 6.06 -13.13 4.01
N PHE A 152 5.14 -12.51 4.74
CA PHE A 152 4.44 -11.29 4.29
C PHE A 152 5.42 -10.14 4.04
N THR A 153 6.39 -9.94 4.94
CA THR A 153 7.36 -8.84 4.82
C THR A 153 8.38 -9.12 3.70
N GLY A 154 8.86 -10.35 3.56
CA GLY A 154 9.79 -10.73 2.51
C GLY A 154 9.15 -10.68 1.12
N SER A 155 7.98 -11.29 0.96
CA SER A 155 7.25 -11.31 -0.32
C SER A 155 6.80 -9.92 -0.78
N LYS A 156 6.46 -9.04 0.14
CA LYS A 156 6.16 -7.63 -0.16
C LYS A 156 7.29 -6.93 -0.92
N ASN A 157 8.54 -7.15 -0.48
CA ASN A 157 9.69 -6.50 -1.13
C ASN A 157 9.92 -7.05 -2.54
N ALA A 158 9.70 -8.34 -2.76
CA ALA A 158 9.73 -8.94 -4.09
C ALA A 158 8.64 -8.35 -5.01
N MET A 159 7.40 -8.21 -4.50
CA MET A 159 6.30 -7.58 -5.25
C MET A 159 6.61 -6.12 -5.60
N LYS A 160 7.20 -5.36 -4.68
CA LYS A 160 7.61 -3.98 -4.95
C LYS A 160 8.67 -3.89 -6.04
N GLY A 161 9.68 -4.80 -6.00
CA GLY A 161 10.69 -4.90 -7.05
C GLY A 161 10.06 -5.25 -8.41
N GLY A 162 9.14 -6.22 -8.45
CA GLY A 162 8.36 -6.55 -9.64
C GLY A 162 7.55 -5.35 -10.18
N GLY A 163 6.95 -4.56 -9.26
CA GLY A 163 6.26 -3.32 -9.63
C GLY A 163 7.18 -2.31 -10.31
N PHE A 164 8.35 -2.06 -9.76
CA PHE A 164 9.34 -1.17 -10.40
C PHE A 164 9.75 -1.65 -11.79
N PHE A 165 9.95 -2.95 -11.96
CA PHE A 165 10.27 -3.55 -13.26
C PHE A 165 9.14 -3.39 -14.28
N LEU A 166 7.88 -3.54 -13.86
CA LEU A 166 6.72 -3.37 -14.74
C LEU A 166 6.45 -1.90 -15.11
N GLY A 167 6.88 -0.96 -14.27
CA GLY A 167 6.70 0.48 -14.51
C GLY A 167 7.84 1.14 -15.29
N GLY A 168 8.94 0.42 -15.49
CA GLY A 168 10.14 0.90 -16.21
C GLY A 168 10.26 0.33 -17.58
#